data_c4f6bf85c2f04b0d59077b61aeb59ec0
#
_entry.id   c4f6bf85c2f04b0d59077b61aeb59ec0
#
_cell.length_a   1.000
_cell.length_b   1.000
_cell.length_c   1.000
_cell.angle_alpha   90.00
_cell.angle_beta   90.00
_cell.angle_gamma   90.00
#
_symmetry.space_group_name_H-M   'P 1'
#
loop_
_entity.id
_entity.type
_entity.pdbx_description
1 polymer ?
#
loop_
_entity_poly.entity_id
_entity_poly.type
_entity_poly.pdbx_seq_one_letter_code
_entity_poly.pdbx_strand_id
1 'polypeptide(L)'
;MHAEIAADLHIHTRASDGVMTLTDVVETAAEADLQAVAVTDHDRLHPELDGRISSIDAIEVIHGIEVRVEVAGARVDLLGYGVRPTAELEELLGTVQQSRIDRATRMIDSLESALGLSMNLTPSVGIGRPEIAAAVVDATEQYSSERVFDELIGEGCPHYVRRWVPDARTAIDALHAAGALVGLAHPYRYAELDTATAIVDELDAIEAYYPYRRRSGGGTDPARIEQIAATAGILVTGGSDAHDRVLGRAGLDAGRYHSFRDALEEAGRRTA
;
A
#
# COMPACT_ATOMS: atom_id res chain seq x y z
N MET A 1 -14.61 11.04 -23.13
CA MET A 1 -14.74 11.74 -21.84
C MET A 1 -14.20 10.75 -20.83
N HIS A 2 -13.15 11.10 -20.08
CA HIS A 2 -12.76 10.29 -18.91
C HIS A 2 -13.90 10.41 -17.90
N ALA A 3 -14.36 9.30 -17.36
CA ALA A 3 -15.31 9.33 -16.25
C ALA A 3 -14.67 10.10 -15.09
N GLU A 4 -15.45 10.92 -14.41
CA GLU A 4 -15.01 11.65 -13.22
C GLU A 4 -14.70 10.64 -12.11
N ILE A 5 -13.55 10.80 -11.47
CA ILE A 5 -13.14 9.92 -10.37
C ILE A 5 -13.96 10.28 -9.14
N ALA A 6 -14.68 9.31 -8.59
CA ALA A 6 -15.49 9.47 -7.40
C ALA A 6 -14.80 8.94 -6.14
N ALA A 7 -13.91 7.95 -6.27
CA ALA A 7 -13.19 7.37 -5.15
C ALA A 7 -11.74 7.08 -5.48
N ASP A 8 -10.84 7.41 -4.55
CA ASP A 8 -9.42 7.07 -4.56
C ASP A 8 -9.16 6.03 -3.47
N LEU A 9 -8.92 4.77 -3.88
CA LEU A 9 -8.88 3.64 -2.95
C LEU A 9 -7.45 3.19 -2.59
N HIS A 10 -6.43 4.04 -2.79
CA HIS A 10 -5.05 3.71 -2.45
C HIS A 10 -4.27 4.96 -2.06
N ILE A 11 -4.19 5.23 -0.74
CA ILE A 11 -3.58 6.46 -0.20
C ILE A 11 -2.75 6.11 1.03
N HIS A 12 -1.57 6.73 1.13
CA HIS A 12 -0.67 6.62 2.28
C HIS A 12 -0.64 7.90 3.10
N THR A 13 -0.60 7.74 4.42
CA THR A 13 -0.53 8.84 5.37
C THR A 13 0.82 8.88 6.09
N ARG A 14 0.97 9.84 7.00
CA ARG A 14 2.13 9.89 7.92
C ARG A 14 2.18 8.73 8.89
N ALA A 15 1.15 7.91 8.97
CA ALA A 15 1.21 6.69 9.74
C ALA A 15 2.16 5.66 9.11
N SER A 16 2.40 5.71 7.79
CA SER A 16 3.45 4.94 7.09
C SER A 16 4.51 5.86 6.49
N ASP A 17 4.47 6.11 5.19
CA ASP A 17 5.48 6.86 4.44
C ASP A 17 4.89 7.95 3.54
N GLY A 18 3.61 8.28 3.72
CA GLY A 18 2.98 9.44 3.11
C GLY A 18 3.29 10.74 3.88
N VAL A 19 2.93 11.88 3.29
CA VAL A 19 3.17 13.19 3.89
C VAL A 19 1.92 13.83 4.51
N MET A 20 0.73 13.24 4.30
CA MET A 20 -0.55 13.75 4.78
C MET A 20 -0.93 13.16 6.13
N THR A 21 -1.55 13.96 6.99
CA THR A 21 -2.36 13.48 8.12
C THR A 21 -3.71 12.98 7.62
N LEU A 22 -4.50 12.30 8.45
CA LEU A 22 -5.88 11.93 8.12
C LEU A 22 -6.74 13.16 7.77
N THR A 23 -6.59 14.25 8.51
CA THR A 23 -7.26 15.53 8.23
C THR A 23 -6.86 16.08 6.86
N ASP A 24 -5.55 16.11 6.55
CA ASP A 24 -5.07 16.54 5.22
C ASP A 24 -5.67 15.70 4.09
N VAL A 25 -5.81 14.37 4.28
CA VAL A 25 -6.42 13.45 3.29
C VAL A 25 -7.87 13.84 3.02
N VAL A 26 -8.66 14.07 4.08
CA VAL A 26 -10.08 14.44 3.95
C VAL A 26 -10.25 15.79 3.27
N GLU A 27 -9.46 16.79 3.67
CA GLU A 27 -9.48 18.13 3.05
C GLU A 27 -9.09 18.06 1.56
N THR A 28 -8.01 17.33 1.25
CA THR A 28 -7.55 17.15 -0.15
C THR A 28 -8.55 16.36 -0.99
N ALA A 29 -9.23 15.37 -0.41
CA ALA A 29 -10.29 14.62 -1.08
C ALA A 29 -11.49 15.51 -1.43
N ALA A 30 -11.89 16.39 -0.51
CA ALA A 30 -12.96 17.36 -0.76
C ALA A 30 -12.57 18.38 -1.85
N GLU A 31 -11.33 18.87 -1.86
CA GLU A 31 -10.81 19.76 -2.90
C GLU A 31 -10.73 19.08 -4.28
N ALA A 32 -10.59 17.74 -4.32
CA ALA A 32 -10.55 16.94 -5.53
C ALA A 32 -11.93 16.40 -5.97
N ASP A 33 -13.03 16.87 -5.36
CA ASP A 33 -14.42 16.43 -5.58
C ASP A 33 -14.62 14.90 -5.43
N LEU A 34 -13.79 14.24 -4.59
CA LEU A 34 -13.94 12.82 -4.28
C LEU A 34 -15.08 12.60 -3.27
N GLN A 35 -15.83 11.51 -3.44
CA GLN A 35 -16.86 11.06 -2.50
C GLN A 35 -16.27 10.17 -1.40
N ALA A 36 -15.21 9.42 -1.75
CA ALA A 36 -14.59 8.46 -0.86
C ALA A 36 -13.09 8.31 -1.08
N VAL A 37 -12.42 7.90 0.00
CA VAL A 37 -11.00 7.54 0.00
C VAL A 37 -10.76 6.28 0.82
N ALA A 38 -9.75 5.47 0.46
CA ALA A 38 -9.24 4.43 1.34
C ALA A 38 -7.83 4.78 1.83
N VAL A 39 -7.67 4.82 3.15
CA VAL A 39 -6.37 4.97 3.80
C VAL A 39 -5.76 3.58 3.93
N THR A 40 -4.68 3.33 3.20
CA THR A 40 -4.07 2.00 3.01
C THR A 40 -2.59 2.02 3.40
N ASP A 41 -2.28 2.55 4.57
CA ASP A 41 -0.92 2.64 5.10
C ASP A 41 -0.17 1.31 5.07
N HIS A 42 1.13 1.36 4.79
CA HIS A 42 1.97 0.17 4.69
C HIS A 42 2.11 -0.60 6.00
N ASP A 43 1.72 -1.87 5.97
CA ASP A 43 1.90 -2.88 7.01
C ASP A 43 1.38 -2.45 8.41
N ARG A 44 0.41 -1.52 8.47
CA ARG A 44 -0.23 -1.07 9.72
C ARG A 44 -1.58 -0.44 9.48
N LEU A 45 -2.47 -0.55 10.46
CA LEU A 45 -3.74 0.17 10.48
C LEU A 45 -3.53 1.61 10.92
N HIS A 46 -4.33 2.54 10.35
CA HIS A 46 -4.25 3.95 10.75
C HIS A 46 -4.80 4.13 12.17
N PRO A 47 -4.03 4.76 13.10
CA PRO A 47 -4.38 4.76 14.53
C PRO A 47 -5.60 5.62 14.88
N GLU A 48 -6.04 6.52 14.02
CA GLU A 48 -7.19 7.40 14.22
C GLU A 48 -8.50 6.84 13.61
N LEU A 49 -8.47 5.65 12.97
CA LEU A 49 -9.63 5.00 12.36
C LEU A 49 -10.03 3.77 13.18
N ASP A 50 -11.18 3.84 13.85
CA ASP A 50 -11.69 2.76 14.70
C ASP A 50 -12.65 1.82 13.99
N GLY A 51 -13.32 2.32 12.95
CA GLY A 51 -14.36 1.60 12.19
C GLY A 51 -13.87 1.16 10.82
N ARG A 52 -14.61 0.23 10.20
CA ARG A 52 -14.33 -0.20 8.82
C ARG A 52 -14.45 0.95 7.82
N ILE A 53 -15.39 1.83 8.07
CA ILE A 53 -15.73 3.01 7.28
C ILE A 53 -16.17 4.12 8.23
N SER A 54 -15.66 5.29 8.01
CA SER A 54 -16.02 6.51 8.75
C SER A 54 -16.50 7.58 7.78
N SER A 55 -17.41 8.44 8.21
CA SER A 55 -17.77 9.65 7.45
C SER A 55 -17.17 10.85 8.16
N ILE A 56 -16.26 11.54 7.51
CA ILE A 56 -15.55 12.71 8.03
C ILE A 56 -15.75 13.84 7.02
N ASP A 57 -16.38 14.95 7.43
CA ASP A 57 -16.67 16.12 6.59
C ASP A 57 -17.28 15.79 5.21
N ALA A 58 -18.29 14.87 5.22
CA ALA A 58 -18.97 14.34 4.03
C ALA A 58 -18.13 13.45 3.11
N ILE A 59 -16.85 13.19 3.41
CA ILE A 59 -16.03 12.19 2.73
C ILE A 59 -16.17 10.85 3.43
N GLU A 60 -16.40 9.78 2.67
CA GLU A 60 -16.37 8.42 3.18
C GLU A 60 -14.91 7.96 3.23
N VAL A 61 -14.42 7.65 4.43
CA VAL A 61 -13.05 7.18 4.68
C VAL A 61 -13.09 5.69 5.00
N ILE A 62 -12.55 4.88 4.11
CA ILE A 62 -12.45 3.44 4.27
C ILE A 62 -11.14 3.13 5.00
N HIS A 63 -11.24 2.40 6.12
CA HIS A 63 -10.07 1.93 6.85
C HIS A 63 -9.46 0.74 6.11
N GLY A 64 -8.34 0.97 5.48
CA GLY A 64 -7.61 -0.01 4.70
C GLY A 64 -6.21 -0.27 5.24
N ILE A 65 -5.49 -1.09 4.49
CA ILE A 65 -4.08 -1.42 4.73
C ILE A 65 -3.46 -1.91 3.42
N GLU A 66 -2.18 -1.61 3.21
CA GLU A 66 -1.37 -2.28 2.18
C GLU A 66 -0.33 -3.17 2.86
N VAL A 67 -0.39 -4.48 2.57
CA VAL A 67 0.50 -5.49 3.16
C VAL A 67 1.35 -6.16 2.09
N ARG A 68 2.68 -6.09 2.25
CA ARG A 68 3.60 -6.82 1.38
C ARG A 68 3.67 -8.29 1.74
N VAL A 69 3.48 -9.16 0.73
CA VAL A 69 3.45 -10.62 0.88
C VAL A 69 4.37 -11.31 -0.13
N GLU A 70 4.59 -12.61 0.06
CA GLU A 70 5.33 -13.45 -0.89
C GLU A 70 4.37 -14.39 -1.63
N VAL A 71 4.46 -14.40 -2.97
CA VAL A 71 3.70 -15.27 -3.89
C VAL A 71 4.69 -15.97 -4.82
N ALA A 72 4.81 -17.28 -4.75
CA ALA A 72 5.67 -18.08 -5.64
C ALA A 72 7.12 -17.53 -5.76
N GLY A 73 7.67 -17.00 -4.67
CA GLY A 73 9.01 -16.41 -4.61
C GLY A 73 9.10 -14.94 -5.03
N ALA A 74 8.05 -14.37 -5.59
CA ALA A 74 7.91 -12.94 -5.86
C ALA A 74 7.26 -12.21 -4.70
N ARG A 75 7.49 -10.91 -4.60
CA ARG A 75 6.86 -10.03 -3.62
C ARG A 75 5.82 -9.17 -4.30
N VAL A 76 4.61 -9.21 -3.77
CA VAL A 76 3.48 -8.38 -4.19
C VAL A 76 2.89 -7.65 -2.99
N ASP A 77 2.04 -6.67 -3.24
CA ASP A 77 1.34 -5.93 -2.20
C ASP A 77 -0.16 -6.25 -2.30
N LEU A 78 -0.79 -6.53 -1.17
CA LEU A 78 -2.22 -6.74 -1.03
C LEU A 78 -2.85 -5.52 -0.37
N LEU A 79 -3.98 -5.08 -0.91
CA LEU A 79 -4.83 -4.05 -0.31
C LEU A 79 -5.97 -4.72 0.47
N GLY A 80 -6.07 -4.42 1.76
CA GLY A 80 -7.22 -4.79 2.56
C GLY A 80 -8.13 -3.58 2.74
N TYR A 81 -9.42 -3.71 2.43
CA TYR A 81 -10.39 -2.63 2.54
C TYR A 81 -11.45 -2.93 3.57
N GLY A 82 -11.77 -1.97 4.42
CA GLY A 82 -12.77 -2.10 5.46
C GLY A 82 -12.33 -3.03 6.60
N VAL A 83 -11.09 -2.88 7.01
CA VAL A 83 -10.44 -3.72 8.02
C VAL A 83 -10.94 -3.38 9.42
N ARG A 84 -11.18 -4.40 10.24
CA ARG A 84 -11.31 -4.26 11.71
C ARG A 84 -10.08 -4.88 12.37
N PRO A 85 -9.54 -4.26 13.42
CA PRO A 85 -8.49 -4.90 14.21
C PRO A 85 -9.00 -6.24 14.79
N THR A 86 -8.24 -7.32 14.54
CA THR A 86 -8.42 -8.62 15.18
C THR A 86 -7.10 -9.04 15.79
N ALA A 87 -7.13 -9.85 16.84
CA ALA A 87 -5.90 -10.30 17.51
C ALA A 87 -4.94 -11.00 16.53
N GLU A 88 -5.47 -11.79 15.59
CA GLU A 88 -4.70 -12.49 14.58
C GLU A 88 -4.01 -11.54 13.59
N LEU A 89 -4.75 -10.52 13.11
CA LEU A 89 -4.18 -9.50 12.23
C LEU A 89 -3.14 -8.65 12.96
N GLU A 90 -3.41 -8.26 14.20
CA GLU A 90 -2.46 -7.48 15.02
C GLU A 90 -1.17 -8.25 15.28
N GLU A 91 -1.23 -9.57 15.56
CA GLU A 91 -0.05 -10.44 15.71
C GLU A 91 0.76 -10.51 14.41
N LEU A 92 0.08 -10.71 13.26
CA LEU A 92 0.73 -10.72 11.95
C LEU A 92 1.43 -9.39 11.67
N LEU A 93 0.73 -8.27 11.85
CA LEU A 93 1.28 -6.93 11.62
C LEU A 93 2.41 -6.62 12.60
N GLY A 94 2.31 -7.03 13.86
CA GLY A 94 3.38 -6.92 14.86
C GLY A 94 4.67 -7.62 14.39
N THR A 95 4.54 -8.83 13.83
CA THR A 95 5.67 -9.57 13.26
C THR A 95 6.28 -8.85 12.04
N VAL A 96 5.44 -8.32 11.17
CA VAL A 96 5.88 -7.53 10.00
C VAL A 96 6.62 -6.27 10.45
N GLN A 97 6.09 -5.53 11.43
CA GLN A 97 6.72 -4.33 11.97
C GLN A 97 8.08 -4.65 12.63
N GLN A 98 8.18 -5.73 13.39
CA GLN A 98 9.45 -6.15 13.99
C GLN A 98 10.49 -6.45 12.89
N SER A 99 10.08 -7.14 11.82
CA SER A 99 10.95 -7.40 10.66
C SER A 99 11.42 -6.12 9.94
N ARG A 100 10.59 -5.05 9.92
CA ARG A 100 11.00 -3.72 9.42
C ARG A 100 12.07 -3.09 10.31
N ILE A 101 11.87 -3.11 11.62
CA ILE A 101 12.81 -2.58 12.61
C ILE A 101 14.15 -3.32 12.52
N ASP A 102 14.13 -4.65 12.53
CA ASP A 102 15.34 -5.48 12.44
C ASP A 102 16.11 -5.23 11.14
N ARG A 103 15.40 -5.07 10.02
CA ARG A 103 16.01 -4.70 8.74
C ARG A 103 16.65 -3.33 8.81
N ALA A 104 15.92 -2.33 9.31
CA ALA A 104 16.41 -0.95 9.40
C ALA A 104 17.67 -0.88 10.27
N THR A 105 17.67 -1.53 11.44
CA THR A 105 18.83 -1.59 12.33
C THR A 105 20.06 -2.12 11.58
N ARG A 106 19.93 -3.28 10.92
CA ARG A 106 21.05 -3.86 10.16
C ARG A 106 21.55 -3.00 9.00
N MET A 107 20.63 -2.29 8.33
CA MET A 107 20.99 -1.37 7.25
C MET A 107 21.71 -0.13 7.78
N ILE A 108 21.25 0.44 8.88
CA ILE A 108 21.86 1.59 9.56
C ILE A 108 23.26 1.24 10.03
N ASP A 109 23.44 0.13 10.77
CA ASP A 109 24.75 -0.33 11.24
C ASP A 109 25.75 -0.52 10.08
N SER A 110 25.27 -1.11 8.97
CA SER A 110 26.08 -1.33 7.78
C SER A 110 26.48 -0.02 7.09
N LEU A 111 25.57 0.94 6.97
CA LEU A 111 25.83 2.25 6.36
C LEU A 111 26.76 3.11 7.22
N GLU A 112 26.53 3.19 8.52
CA GLU A 112 27.40 3.92 9.45
C GLU A 112 28.83 3.40 9.42
N SER A 113 28.99 2.07 9.43
CA SER A 113 30.30 1.42 9.34
C SER A 113 31.01 1.70 8.01
N ALA A 114 30.28 1.64 6.89
CA ALA A 114 30.86 1.79 5.56
C ALA A 114 31.20 3.24 5.20
N LEU A 115 30.35 4.19 5.63
CA LEU A 115 30.48 5.60 5.29
C LEU A 115 31.25 6.41 6.36
N GLY A 116 31.52 5.81 7.53
CA GLY A 116 32.21 6.47 8.63
C GLY A 116 31.42 7.66 9.21
N LEU A 117 30.08 7.57 9.22
CA LEU A 117 29.18 8.60 9.72
C LEU A 117 28.28 8.06 10.84
N SER A 118 27.55 8.93 11.52
CA SER A 118 26.49 8.54 12.44
C SER A 118 25.18 9.14 11.99
N MET A 119 24.18 8.28 11.80
CA MET A 119 22.82 8.64 11.48
C MET A 119 22.01 8.75 12.78
N ASN A 120 21.46 9.92 13.10
CA ASN A 120 20.60 10.09 14.28
C ASN A 120 19.20 9.51 14.01
N LEU A 121 19.13 8.23 13.62
CA LEU A 121 17.89 7.53 13.30
C LEU A 121 17.74 6.29 14.18
N THR A 122 16.72 6.28 15.02
CA THR A 122 16.32 5.11 15.82
C THR A 122 15.16 4.40 15.12
N PRO A 123 15.33 3.14 14.68
CA PRO A 123 14.24 2.39 14.05
C PRO A 123 13.03 2.24 14.97
N SER A 124 11.84 2.52 14.42
CA SER A 124 10.57 2.41 15.12
C SER A 124 9.48 1.86 14.20
N VAL A 125 8.30 1.63 14.73
CA VAL A 125 7.13 1.17 13.96
C VAL A 125 6.87 2.11 12.77
N GLY A 126 6.65 1.52 11.61
CA GLY A 126 6.45 2.26 10.35
C GLY A 126 7.72 2.50 9.53
N ILE A 127 8.92 2.30 10.12
CA ILE A 127 10.19 2.60 9.44
C ILE A 127 10.33 1.90 8.08
N GLY A 128 10.72 2.66 7.07
CA GLY A 128 11.02 2.20 5.73
C GLY A 128 12.41 2.61 5.24
N ARG A 129 12.70 2.31 3.99
CA ARG A 129 13.94 2.74 3.34
C ARG A 129 13.98 4.24 3.04
N PRO A 130 12.84 4.94 2.79
CA PRO A 130 12.86 6.38 2.61
C PRO A 130 13.44 7.13 3.81
N GLU A 131 13.08 6.75 5.05
CA GLU A 131 13.60 7.36 6.26
C GLU A 131 15.11 7.10 6.43
N ILE A 132 15.57 5.89 6.06
CA ILE A 132 17.01 5.58 6.07
C ILE A 132 17.74 6.44 5.03
N ALA A 133 17.18 6.60 3.82
CA ALA A 133 17.76 7.44 2.79
C ALA A 133 17.82 8.91 3.23
N ALA A 134 16.77 9.43 3.84
CA ALA A 134 16.75 10.77 4.40
C ALA A 134 17.83 10.97 5.47
N ALA A 135 17.98 10.02 6.39
CA ALA A 135 19.00 10.07 7.43
C ALA A 135 20.44 10.04 6.87
N VAL A 136 20.69 9.32 5.77
CA VAL A 136 21.99 9.39 5.07
C VAL A 136 22.20 10.78 4.48
N VAL A 137 21.20 11.33 3.80
CA VAL A 137 21.29 12.68 3.20
C VAL A 137 21.54 13.75 4.26
N ASP A 138 20.87 13.64 5.41
CA ASP A 138 21.04 14.57 6.54
C ASP A 138 22.43 14.45 7.18
N ALA A 139 23.03 13.25 7.17
CA ALA A 139 24.35 12.99 7.76
C ALA A 139 25.50 13.36 6.84
N THR A 140 25.29 13.49 5.52
CA THR A 140 26.37 13.82 4.56
C THR A 140 25.83 14.46 3.28
N GLU A 141 26.55 15.47 2.77
CA GLU A 141 26.24 16.13 1.49
C GLU A 141 26.65 15.30 0.25
N GLN A 142 27.24 14.11 0.44
CA GLN A 142 27.77 13.29 -0.67
C GLN A 142 26.69 12.59 -1.49
N TYR A 143 25.48 12.38 -0.92
CA TYR A 143 24.41 11.64 -1.53
C TYR A 143 23.12 12.47 -1.65
N SER A 144 22.39 12.28 -2.75
CA SER A 144 20.96 12.60 -2.83
C SER A 144 20.16 11.34 -2.44
N SER A 145 18.88 11.51 -2.11
CA SER A 145 17.99 10.38 -1.79
C SER A 145 17.95 9.34 -2.93
N GLU A 146 17.92 9.79 -4.20
CA GLU A 146 17.96 8.93 -5.38
C GLU A 146 19.25 8.09 -5.42
N ARG A 147 20.41 8.72 -5.21
CA ARG A 147 21.70 8.02 -5.17
C ARG A 147 21.81 7.04 -4.00
N VAL A 148 21.24 7.34 -2.85
CA VAL A 148 21.17 6.39 -1.74
C VAL A 148 20.43 5.12 -2.15
N PHE A 149 19.29 5.26 -2.84
CA PHE A 149 18.55 4.10 -3.36
C PHE A 149 19.32 3.35 -4.44
N ASP A 150 19.91 4.05 -5.39
CA ASP A 150 20.58 3.44 -6.55
C ASP A 150 21.90 2.76 -6.20
N GLU A 151 22.65 3.31 -5.23
CA GLU A 151 24.02 2.89 -4.95
C GLU A 151 24.18 2.12 -3.63
N LEU A 152 23.29 2.33 -2.63
CA LEU A 152 23.49 1.83 -1.27
C LEU A 152 22.43 0.86 -0.79
N ILE A 153 21.12 1.20 -0.89
CA ILE A 153 20.02 0.49 -0.20
C ILE A 153 18.95 -0.08 -1.11
N GLY A 154 19.04 0.14 -2.43
CA GLY A 154 18.15 -0.50 -3.39
C GLY A 154 18.38 -2.01 -3.46
N GLU A 155 17.45 -2.74 -4.05
CA GLU A 155 17.58 -4.19 -4.21
C GLU A 155 18.81 -4.53 -5.07
N GLY A 156 19.67 -5.40 -4.56
CA GLY A 156 20.96 -5.71 -5.17
C GLY A 156 22.12 -4.81 -4.76
N CYS A 157 21.87 -3.70 -4.03
CA CYS A 157 22.92 -2.81 -3.53
C CYS A 157 23.62 -3.37 -2.28
N PRO A 158 24.85 -2.91 -1.97
CA PRO A 158 25.70 -3.49 -0.92
C PRO A 158 25.10 -3.50 0.48
N HIS A 159 24.28 -2.51 0.81
CA HIS A 159 23.66 -2.36 2.14
C HIS A 159 22.18 -2.74 2.16
N TYR A 160 21.68 -3.35 1.07
CA TYR A 160 20.33 -3.87 1.05
C TYR A 160 20.17 -5.08 1.98
N VAL A 161 19.16 -5.03 2.83
CA VAL A 161 18.77 -6.15 3.69
C VAL A 161 17.33 -6.56 3.35
N ARG A 162 17.14 -7.84 2.98
CA ARG A 162 15.81 -8.39 2.77
C ARG A 162 15.11 -8.54 4.11
N ARG A 163 13.86 -8.05 4.24
CA ARG A 163 13.02 -8.31 5.41
C ARG A 163 12.16 -9.55 5.22
N TRP A 164 11.71 -10.13 6.31
CA TRP A 164 10.65 -11.12 6.27
C TRP A 164 9.32 -10.44 5.86
N VAL A 165 8.51 -11.16 5.11
CA VAL A 165 7.12 -10.84 4.78
C VAL A 165 6.30 -12.12 4.89
N PRO A 166 5.00 -12.06 5.22
CA PRO A 166 4.16 -13.26 5.26
C PRO A 166 3.98 -13.86 3.86
N ASP A 167 3.65 -15.13 3.79
CA ASP A 167 3.09 -15.69 2.58
C ASP A 167 1.69 -15.11 2.32
N ALA A 168 1.29 -15.10 1.04
CA ALA A 168 0.06 -14.43 0.64
C ALA A 168 -1.18 -15.03 1.31
N ARG A 169 -1.26 -16.38 1.41
CA ARG A 169 -2.44 -17.03 2.00
C ARG A 169 -2.62 -16.65 3.47
N THR A 170 -1.55 -16.66 4.25
CA THR A 170 -1.59 -16.22 5.66
C THR A 170 -2.12 -14.79 5.79
N ALA A 171 -1.68 -13.88 4.92
CA ALA A 171 -2.14 -12.49 4.96
C ALA A 171 -3.60 -12.35 4.47
N ILE A 172 -4.00 -13.06 3.42
CA ILE A 172 -5.37 -13.09 2.91
C ILE A 172 -6.33 -13.61 3.98
N ASP A 173 -6.01 -14.74 4.61
CA ASP A 173 -6.83 -15.35 5.66
C ASP A 173 -7.01 -14.39 6.85
N ALA A 174 -5.93 -13.73 7.31
CA ALA A 174 -5.99 -12.74 8.40
C ALA A 174 -6.82 -11.50 8.02
N LEU A 175 -6.69 -10.99 6.78
CA LEU A 175 -7.46 -9.86 6.30
C LEU A 175 -8.95 -10.21 6.13
N HIS A 176 -9.28 -11.41 5.60
CA HIS A 176 -10.66 -11.87 5.51
C HIS A 176 -11.28 -12.07 6.91
N ALA A 177 -10.54 -12.63 7.88
CA ALA A 177 -10.99 -12.75 9.26
C ALA A 177 -11.24 -11.38 9.91
N ALA A 178 -10.49 -10.35 9.48
CA ALA A 178 -10.70 -8.96 9.87
C ALA A 178 -11.87 -8.25 9.14
N GLY A 179 -12.61 -8.98 8.28
CA GLY A 179 -13.77 -8.50 7.53
C GLY A 179 -13.43 -7.64 6.32
N ALA A 180 -12.19 -7.67 5.86
CA ALA A 180 -11.76 -6.90 4.70
C ALA A 180 -12.19 -7.54 3.37
N LEU A 181 -12.34 -6.70 2.33
CA LEU A 181 -12.13 -7.12 0.95
C LEU A 181 -10.63 -7.06 0.66
N VAL A 182 -10.09 -8.12 0.03
CA VAL A 182 -8.66 -8.22 -0.26
C VAL A 182 -8.42 -8.09 -1.75
N GLY A 183 -7.54 -7.17 -2.14
CA GLY A 183 -7.19 -6.91 -3.54
C GLY A 183 -5.69 -6.94 -3.81
N LEU A 184 -5.31 -7.22 -5.07
CA LEU A 184 -3.93 -7.08 -5.53
C LEU A 184 -3.65 -5.64 -5.92
N ALA A 185 -2.65 -5.02 -5.32
CA ALA A 185 -2.21 -3.67 -5.62
C ALA A 185 -1.38 -3.62 -6.92
N HIS A 186 -1.54 -2.55 -7.71
CA HIS A 186 -0.69 -2.12 -8.82
C HIS A 186 0.04 -3.26 -9.60
N PRO A 187 -0.68 -4.21 -10.21
CA PRO A 187 -0.13 -5.46 -10.76
C PRO A 187 0.99 -5.26 -11.79
N TYR A 188 1.01 -4.16 -12.55
CA TYR A 188 2.08 -3.87 -13.50
C TYR A 188 3.38 -3.31 -12.88
N ARG A 189 3.44 -3.13 -11.54
CA ARG A 189 4.70 -2.79 -10.86
C ARG A 189 5.61 -4.01 -10.68
N TYR A 190 5.07 -5.21 -10.76
CA TYR A 190 5.83 -6.44 -10.60
C TYR A 190 6.49 -6.85 -11.92
N ALA A 191 7.59 -7.62 -11.81
CA ALA A 191 8.37 -8.03 -12.97
C ALA A 191 7.56 -8.90 -13.94
N GLU A 192 6.75 -9.82 -13.38
CA GLU A 192 5.94 -10.77 -14.12
C GLU A 192 4.49 -10.69 -13.66
N LEU A 193 3.60 -10.20 -14.53
CA LEU A 193 2.17 -10.07 -14.22
C LEU A 193 1.54 -11.42 -13.86
N ASP A 194 1.86 -12.48 -14.62
CA ASP A 194 1.29 -13.81 -14.41
C ASP A 194 1.66 -14.40 -13.03
N THR A 195 2.86 -14.10 -12.53
CA THR A 195 3.26 -14.47 -11.16
C THR A 195 2.50 -13.66 -10.12
N ALA A 196 2.34 -12.36 -10.33
CA ALA A 196 1.60 -11.50 -9.40
C ALA A 196 0.12 -11.89 -9.32
N THR A 197 -0.48 -12.28 -10.44
CA THR A 197 -1.89 -12.68 -10.54
C THR A 197 -2.15 -14.17 -10.23
N ALA A 198 -1.13 -14.94 -9.89
CA ALA A 198 -1.28 -16.37 -9.58
C ALA A 198 -2.20 -16.67 -8.40
N ILE A 199 -2.47 -15.67 -7.54
CA ILE A 199 -3.36 -15.77 -6.38
C ILE A 199 -4.74 -15.14 -6.61
N VAL A 200 -5.04 -14.70 -7.83
CA VAL A 200 -6.25 -13.91 -8.12
C VAL A 200 -7.55 -14.60 -7.72
N ASP A 201 -7.60 -15.92 -7.80
CA ASP A 201 -8.77 -16.72 -7.40
C ASP A 201 -9.02 -16.74 -5.87
N GLU A 202 -8.07 -16.25 -5.08
CA GLU A 202 -8.17 -16.13 -3.61
C GLU A 202 -8.50 -14.70 -3.18
N LEU A 203 -8.62 -13.76 -4.14
CA LEU A 203 -8.85 -12.34 -3.90
C LEU A 203 -10.29 -11.91 -4.19
N ASP A 204 -10.70 -10.79 -3.63
CA ASP A 204 -11.99 -10.13 -3.89
C ASP A 204 -11.87 -9.03 -4.95
N ALA A 205 -10.65 -8.52 -5.19
CA ALA A 205 -10.42 -7.38 -6.06
C ALA A 205 -9.02 -7.37 -6.70
N ILE A 206 -8.86 -6.54 -7.72
CA ILE A 206 -7.56 -6.23 -8.34
C ILE A 206 -7.53 -4.76 -8.78
N GLU A 207 -6.41 -4.08 -8.55
CA GLU A 207 -6.24 -2.69 -8.92
C GLU A 207 -5.90 -2.53 -10.41
N ALA A 208 -6.87 -2.07 -11.20
CA ALA A 208 -6.70 -1.82 -12.62
C ALA A 208 -6.33 -0.37 -12.92
N TYR A 209 -6.86 0.58 -12.14
CA TYR A 209 -6.65 2.00 -12.37
C TYR A 209 -5.60 2.54 -11.40
N TYR A 210 -4.38 2.69 -11.91
CA TYR A 210 -3.20 3.14 -11.19
C TYR A 210 -2.37 4.08 -12.07
N PRO A 211 -1.76 5.16 -11.55
CA PRO A 211 -1.03 6.14 -12.34
C PRO A 211 0.39 5.66 -12.69
N TYR A 212 0.48 4.56 -13.44
CA TYR A 212 1.78 4.03 -13.87
C TYR A 212 2.58 5.08 -14.62
N ARG A 213 3.81 5.32 -14.18
CA ARG A 213 4.75 6.10 -14.98
C ARG A 213 5.07 5.33 -16.25
N ARG A 214 4.99 5.99 -17.42
CA ARG A 214 5.33 5.38 -18.71
C ARG A 214 6.76 4.84 -18.65
N ARG A 215 6.91 3.52 -18.54
CA ARG A 215 8.18 2.84 -18.79
C ARG A 215 8.30 2.64 -20.30
N SER A 216 9.47 2.99 -20.88
CA SER A 216 9.80 2.68 -22.27
C SER A 216 9.78 1.15 -22.45
N GLY A 217 8.79 0.59 -23.13
CA GLY A 217 8.77 -0.79 -23.61
C GLY A 217 7.69 -1.75 -23.10
N GLY A 218 6.81 -1.35 -22.18
CA GLY A 218 5.67 -2.18 -21.76
C GLY A 218 4.43 -1.33 -21.52
N GLY A 219 3.38 -1.53 -22.30
CA GLY A 219 2.10 -0.83 -22.12
C GLY A 219 1.41 -1.36 -20.86
N THR A 220 1.07 -0.47 -19.93
CA THR A 220 0.13 -0.74 -18.87
C THR A 220 -1.27 -0.62 -19.46
N ASP A 221 -2.00 -1.72 -19.56
CA ASP A 221 -3.33 -1.78 -20.14
C ASP A 221 -4.36 -2.13 -19.05
N PRO A 222 -5.14 -1.17 -18.55
CA PRO A 222 -6.20 -1.45 -17.60
C PRO A 222 -7.21 -2.49 -18.10
N ALA A 223 -7.48 -2.55 -19.41
CA ALA A 223 -8.43 -3.50 -19.97
C ALA A 223 -7.99 -4.97 -19.79
N ARG A 224 -6.67 -5.23 -19.79
CA ARG A 224 -6.16 -6.58 -19.47
C ARG A 224 -6.44 -6.96 -18.01
N ILE A 225 -6.29 -6.03 -17.08
CA ILE A 225 -6.60 -6.27 -15.67
C ILE A 225 -8.11 -6.42 -15.45
N GLU A 226 -8.93 -5.60 -16.12
CA GLU A 226 -10.40 -5.74 -16.12
C GLU A 226 -10.82 -7.13 -16.64
N GLN A 227 -10.15 -7.65 -17.66
CA GLN A 227 -10.42 -8.99 -18.19
C GLN A 227 -10.03 -10.09 -17.19
N ILE A 228 -8.91 -9.96 -16.49
CA ILE A 228 -8.50 -10.88 -15.41
C ILE A 228 -9.56 -10.87 -14.31
N ALA A 229 -9.96 -9.68 -13.84
CA ALA A 229 -11.00 -9.53 -12.84
C ALA A 229 -12.33 -10.18 -13.27
N ALA A 230 -12.77 -9.93 -14.48
CA ALA A 230 -14.00 -10.49 -15.03
C ALA A 230 -13.94 -12.03 -15.13
N THR A 231 -12.77 -12.59 -15.47
CA THR A 231 -12.58 -14.05 -15.56
C THR A 231 -12.60 -14.71 -14.20
N ALA A 232 -11.99 -14.07 -13.19
CA ALA A 232 -11.97 -14.56 -11.80
C ALA A 232 -13.27 -14.24 -11.04
N GLY A 233 -14.13 -13.36 -11.58
CA GLY A 233 -15.37 -12.94 -10.92
C GLY A 233 -15.15 -12.00 -9.72
N ILE A 234 -14.05 -11.23 -9.73
CA ILE A 234 -13.67 -10.31 -8.68
C ILE A 234 -13.87 -8.85 -9.10
N LEU A 235 -13.79 -7.94 -8.13
CA LEU A 235 -13.95 -6.51 -8.35
C LEU A 235 -12.71 -5.88 -9.00
N VAL A 236 -12.93 -4.76 -9.67
CA VAL A 236 -11.86 -3.85 -10.10
C VAL A 236 -11.77 -2.68 -9.12
N THR A 237 -10.57 -2.35 -8.69
CA THR A 237 -10.28 -1.17 -7.88
C THR A 237 -9.34 -0.20 -8.59
N GLY A 238 -9.09 0.94 -7.96
CA GLY A 238 -8.14 1.92 -8.46
C GLY A 238 -7.84 2.97 -7.40
N GLY A 239 -6.62 3.47 -7.44
CA GLY A 239 -6.15 4.51 -6.53
C GLY A 239 -4.89 5.20 -7.03
N SER A 240 -4.58 6.33 -6.41
CA SER A 240 -3.43 7.15 -6.78
C SER A 240 -2.12 6.64 -6.23
N ASP A 241 -2.13 5.76 -5.23
CA ASP A 241 -0.95 5.40 -4.42
C ASP A 241 -0.23 6.67 -3.92
N ALA A 242 -1.04 7.59 -3.41
CA ALA A 242 -0.58 8.94 -3.08
C ALA A 242 0.26 8.91 -1.80
N HIS A 243 1.52 9.30 -1.95
CA HIS A 243 2.44 9.58 -0.85
C HIS A 243 2.67 11.10 -0.68
N ASP A 244 2.13 11.89 -1.61
CA ASP A 244 2.15 13.36 -1.62
C ASP A 244 0.74 13.94 -1.41
N ARG A 245 0.56 15.25 -1.66
CA ARG A 245 -0.72 15.96 -1.46
C ARG A 245 -1.59 15.99 -2.73
N VAL A 246 -1.54 14.98 -3.61
CA VAL A 246 -2.34 14.96 -4.83
C VAL A 246 -3.13 13.66 -4.91
N LEU A 247 -4.43 13.73 -4.66
CA LEU A 247 -5.39 12.64 -4.77
C LEU A 247 -6.10 12.63 -6.12
N GLY A 248 -6.81 11.55 -6.43
CA GLY A 248 -7.64 11.45 -7.62
C GLY A 248 -6.86 11.36 -8.94
N ARG A 249 -5.57 10.98 -8.92
CA ARG A 249 -4.80 10.71 -10.15
C ARG A 249 -5.28 9.46 -10.87
N ALA A 250 -5.82 8.52 -10.12
CA ALA A 250 -6.49 7.32 -10.55
C ALA A 250 -7.52 6.94 -9.49
N GLY A 251 -8.48 6.08 -9.83
CA GLY A 251 -9.53 5.71 -8.91
C GLY A 251 -10.75 5.16 -9.65
N LEU A 252 -11.86 5.05 -8.95
CA LEU A 252 -13.12 4.55 -9.48
C LEU A 252 -14.08 5.68 -9.84
N ASP A 253 -14.82 5.52 -10.91
CA ASP A 253 -16.02 6.31 -11.17
C ASP A 253 -17.14 5.94 -10.17
N ALA A 254 -18.19 6.77 -10.11
CA ALA A 254 -19.29 6.59 -9.16
C ALA A 254 -19.99 5.23 -9.28
N GLY A 255 -20.14 4.69 -10.50
CA GLY A 255 -20.81 3.40 -10.69
C GLY A 255 -19.98 2.23 -10.17
N ARG A 256 -18.68 2.20 -10.45
CA ARG A 256 -17.76 1.19 -9.93
C ARG A 256 -17.59 1.31 -8.41
N TYR A 257 -17.51 2.54 -7.90
CA TYR A 257 -17.44 2.75 -6.46
C TYR A 257 -18.69 2.24 -5.75
N HIS A 258 -19.88 2.46 -6.29
CA HIS A 258 -21.10 1.91 -5.71
C HIS A 258 -21.07 0.38 -5.61
N SER A 259 -20.67 -0.31 -6.68
CA SER A 259 -20.52 -1.77 -6.67
C SER A 259 -19.48 -2.26 -5.65
N PHE A 260 -18.35 -1.57 -5.55
CA PHE A 260 -17.33 -1.85 -4.53
C PHE A 260 -17.88 -1.65 -3.12
N ARG A 261 -18.63 -0.57 -2.88
CA ARG A 261 -19.21 -0.21 -1.59
C ARG A 261 -20.23 -1.25 -1.11
N ASP A 262 -21.06 -1.75 -2.03
CA ASP A 262 -22.01 -2.83 -1.73
C ASP A 262 -21.30 -4.12 -1.31
N ALA A 263 -20.27 -4.52 -2.03
CA ALA A 263 -19.46 -5.69 -1.69
C ALA A 263 -18.72 -5.51 -0.36
N LEU A 264 -18.22 -4.31 -0.07
CA LEU A 264 -17.57 -4.00 1.19
C LEU A 264 -18.53 -4.14 2.39
N GLU A 265 -19.79 -3.71 2.25
CA GLU A 265 -20.82 -3.93 3.26
C GLU A 265 -21.14 -5.41 3.44
N GLU A 266 -21.22 -6.16 2.35
CA GLU A 266 -21.47 -7.59 2.41
C GLU A 266 -20.35 -8.34 3.14
N ALA A 267 -19.08 -8.05 2.84
CA ALA A 267 -17.94 -8.62 3.54
C ALA A 267 -18.02 -8.39 5.06
N GLY A 268 -18.41 -7.18 5.47
CA GLY A 268 -18.58 -6.85 6.89
C GLY A 268 -19.71 -7.61 7.60
N ARG A 269 -20.72 -8.03 6.87
CA ARG A 269 -21.82 -8.85 7.42
C ARG A 269 -21.42 -10.32 7.63
N ARG A 270 -20.43 -10.82 6.89
CA ARG A 270 -19.95 -12.22 7.02
C ARG A 270 -19.14 -12.45 8.29
N THR A 271 -18.55 -11.40 8.86
CA THR A 271 -17.66 -11.46 10.03
C THR A 271 -18.27 -10.83 11.30
N ALA A 272 -19.51 -10.35 11.25
CA ALA A 272 -20.26 -9.80 12.38
C ALA A 272 -21.10 -10.88 13.05
#